data_70764b5c551425ec190ebcd690782d06
#
_entry.id   70764b5c551425ec190ebcd690782d06
#
_cell.length_a   1.000
_cell.length_b   1.000
_cell.length_c   1.000
_cell.angle_alpha   90.00
_cell.angle_beta   90.00
_cell.angle_gamma   90.00
#
_symmetry.space_group_name_H-M   'P 1'
#
loop_
_entity.id
_entity.type
_entity.pdbx_description
1 polymer ?
#
loop_
_entity_poly.entity_id
_entity_poly.type
_entity_poly.pdbx_seq_one_letter_code
_entity_poly.pdbx_strand_id
1 'polypeptide(L)'
;MKKIIGSLKDYLRNELKPGFLFSILIFMVAYVFIEYRYKCTNWLDLKYHDTITDTIIQYLIFLFPFTVGYLLYSSFYNDWGLWHKPLFWFLLLFAPLVFSLRSFINYFSNEIYSLLPTGRTAFFYYRCTAVVVRDLVIVIPVFFYWWIMDKNKMPFYGFTLKNYDTKPYLVMLGIMIPIVVLASYQGDFLHQYPKGFNLDPLSIDNPKDQKYFFIYELFYGFDFIFIEYFFRGFLLLAFFRHFGWGCLLPMACFYVSIHFGKPLGETISSFFGGTILGILAIRTGSVAGGIIVHLGVAWLMEFTALLHKIL
;
A
#
# COMPACT_ATOMS: atom_id res chain seq x y z
N MET A 1 20.88 8.19 8.83
CA MET A 1 20.27 9.55 8.67
C MET A 1 20.91 10.39 7.56
N LYS A 2 22.23 10.69 7.57
CA LYS A 2 22.86 11.55 6.54
C LYS A 2 22.59 11.08 5.10
N LYS A 3 22.66 9.76 4.82
CA LYS A 3 22.37 9.19 3.50
C LYS A 3 20.89 9.39 3.08
N ILE A 4 19.92 9.17 3.99
CA ILE A 4 18.50 9.40 3.71
C ILE A 4 18.25 10.87 3.39
N ILE A 5 18.67 11.77 4.28
CA ILE A 5 18.51 13.21 4.09
C ILE A 5 19.21 13.67 2.79
N GLY A 6 20.38 13.11 2.48
CA GLY A 6 21.08 13.36 1.22
C GLY A 6 20.26 12.95 0.00
N SER A 7 19.69 11.73 0.00
CA SER A 7 18.85 11.22 -1.10
C SER A 7 17.57 12.05 -1.30
N LEU A 8 16.92 12.47 -0.20
CA LEU A 8 15.74 13.34 -0.26
C LEU A 8 16.10 14.73 -0.80
N LYS A 9 17.18 15.35 -0.30
CA LYS A 9 17.63 16.65 -0.79
C LYS A 9 18.01 16.62 -2.27
N ASP A 10 18.69 15.57 -2.69
CA ASP A 10 19.08 15.38 -4.08
C ASP A 10 17.85 15.28 -5.00
N TYR A 11 16.87 14.46 -4.64
CA TYR A 11 15.61 14.38 -5.39
C TYR A 11 14.89 15.74 -5.45
N LEU A 12 14.73 16.42 -4.30
CA LEU A 12 14.03 17.69 -4.24
C LEU A 12 14.71 18.80 -5.05
N ARG A 13 16.05 18.79 -5.16
CA ARG A 13 16.81 19.83 -5.86
C ARG A 13 16.97 19.56 -7.35
N ASN A 14 17.21 18.30 -7.71
CA ASN A 14 17.68 17.96 -9.04
C ASN A 14 16.60 17.33 -9.93
N GLU A 15 15.60 16.68 -9.32
CA GLU A 15 14.61 15.89 -10.07
C GLU A 15 13.21 16.50 -10.01
N LEU A 16 12.86 17.15 -8.90
CA LEU A 16 11.50 17.60 -8.64
C LEU A 16 11.29 19.07 -9.03
N LYS A 17 10.37 19.30 -9.95
CA LYS A 17 9.88 20.66 -10.24
C LYS A 17 8.86 21.09 -9.17
N PRO A 18 9.03 22.23 -8.49
CA PRO A 18 8.10 22.68 -7.43
C PRO A 18 6.65 22.81 -7.89
N GLY A 19 6.42 23.30 -9.11
CA GLY A 19 5.08 23.44 -9.69
C GLY A 19 4.38 22.08 -9.85
N PHE A 20 5.11 21.03 -10.24
CA PHE A 20 4.59 19.68 -10.32
C PHE A 20 4.16 19.15 -8.94
N LEU A 21 5.04 19.27 -7.93
CA LEU A 21 4.70 18.87 -6.57
C LEU A 21 3.44 19.62 -6.07
N PHE A 22 3.39 20.92 -6.26
CA PHE A 22 2.26 21.75 -5.82
C PHE A 22 0.95 21.32 -6.49
N SER A 23 0.96 21.04 -7.79
CA SER A 23 -0.21 20.57 -8.52
C SER A 23 -0.67 19.18 -8.06
N ILE A 24 0.28 18.26 -7.80
CA ILE A 24 -0.02 16.95 -7.21
C ILE A 24 -0.66 17.10 -5.83
N LEU A 25 -0.12 17.99 -4.97
CA LEU A 25 -0.67 18.21 -3.64
C LEU A 25 -2.09 18.79 -3.69
N ILE A 26 -2.35 19.79 -4.55
CA ILE A 26 -3.71 20.32 -4.76
C ILE A 26 -4.66 19.21 -5.20
N PHE A 27 -4.26 18.42 -6.20
CA PHE A 27 -5.06 17.31 -6.69
C PHE A 27 -5.35 16.30 -5.56
N MET A 28 -4.33 15.89 -4.80
CA MET A 28 -4.49 14.93 -3.72
C MET A 28 -5.35 15.45 -2.57
N VAL A 29 -5.20 16.74 -2.20
CA VAL A 29 -6.07 17.37 -1.19
C VAL A 29 -7.52 17.33 -1.65
N ALA A 30 -7.81 17.69 -2.91
CA ALA A 30 -9.15 17.63 -3.46
C ALA A 30 -9.70 16.20 -3.48
N TYR A 31 -8.88 15.23 -3.91
CA TYR A 31 -9.27 13.83 -4.04
C TYR A 31 -9.58 13.21 -2.67
N VAL A 32 -8.70 13.41 -1.69
CA VAL A 32 -8.91 12.95 -0.30
C VAL A 32 -10.10 13.67 0.34
N PHE A 33 -10.24 14.99 0.12
CA PHE A 33 -11.39 15.75 0.64
C PHE A 33 -12.72 15.20 0.12
N ILE A 34 -12.83 14.92 -1.18
CA ILE A 34 -14.04 14.33 -1.78
C ILE A 34 -14.34 12.97 -1.13
N GLU A 35 -13.33 12.11 -1.01
CA GLU A 35 -13.48 10.79 -0.40
C GLU A 35 -14.03 10.87 1.03
N TYR A 36 -13.38 11.65 1.90
CA TYR A 36 -13.76 11.73 3.31
C TYR A 36 -15.02 12.54 3.57
N ARG A 37 -15.31 13.54 2.71
CA ARG A 37 -16.54 14.34 2.82
C ARG A 37 -17.78 13.56 2.41
N TYR A 38 -17.68 12.76 1.36
CA TYR A 38 -18.80 12.02 0.80
C TYR A 38 -18.75 10.52 1.13
N LYS A 39 -17.67 10.03 1.75
CA LYS A 39 -17.44 8.62 2.11
C LYS A 39 -17.69 7.69 0.91
N CYS A 40 -17.12 8.05 -0.23
CA CYS A 40 -17.42 7.39 -1.51
C CYS A 40 -17.09 5.90 -1.48
N THR A 41 -15.92 5.51 -0.96
CA THR A 41 -15.54 4.09 -0.85
C THR A 41 -16.45 3.34 0.10
N ASN A 42 -16.79 3.89 1.27
CA ASN A 42 -17.71 3.24 2.20
C ASN A 42 -19.10 3.05 1.61
N TRP A 43 -19.63 4.05 0.87
CA TRP A 43 -20.92 3.93 0.23
C TRP A 43 -20.92 2.89 -0.89
N LEU A 44 -19.83 2.85 -1.68
CA LEU A 44 -19.66 1.87 -2.75
C LEU A 44 -19.49 0.45 -2.19
N ASP A 45 -18.71 0.29 -1.13
CA ASP A 45 -18.52 -0.97 -0.43
C ASP A 45 -19.86 -1.51 0.11
N LEU A 46 -20.62 -0.70 0.84
CA LEU A 46 -21.94 -1.09 1.34
C LEU A 46 -22.91 -1.51 0.23
N LYS A 47 -22.83 -0.92 -0.95
CA LYS A 47 -23.73 -1.20 -2.06
C LYS A 47 -23.32 -2.38 -2.94
N TYR A 48 -22.02 -2.56 -3.13
CA TYR A 48 -21.46 -3.50 -4.11
C TYR A 48 -20.49 -4.51 -3.48
N HIS A 49 -20.46 -4.60 -2.16
CA HIS A 49 -19.56 -5.48 -1.42
C HIS A 49 -19.50 -6.89 -2.03
N ASP A 50 -18.28 -7.39 -2.18
CA ASP A 50 -18.01 -8.73 -2.73
C ASP A 50 -18.63 -9.03 -4.11
N THR A 51 -18.78 -8.01 -4.97
CA THR A 51 -19.23 -8.18 -6.35
C THR A 51 -18.13 -7.88 -7.36
N ILE A 52 -18.30 -8.37 -8.60
CA ILE A 52 -17.44 -7.96 -9.73
C ILE A 52 -17.47 -6.44 -9.92
N THR A 53 -18.61 -5.81 -9.65
CA THR A 53 -18.78 -4.35 -9.71
C THR A 53 -17.84 -3.65 -8.73
N ASP A 54 -17.66 -4.17 -7.52
CA ASP A 54 -16.70 -3.64 -6.56
C ASP A 54 -15.27 -3.65 -7.13
N THR A 55 -14.85 -4.76 -7.72
CA THR A 55 -13.53 -4.86 -8.36
C THR A 55 -13.32 -3.82 -9.46
N ILE A 56 -14.34 -3.58 -10.30
CA ILE A 56 -14.28 -2.56 -11.36
C ILE A 56 -14.18 -1.15 -10.74
N ILE A 57 -14.93 -0.88 -9.69
CA ILE A 57 -14.90 0.40 -8.98
C ILE A 57 -13.54 0.64 -8.35
N GLN A 58 -13.00 -0.35 -7.65
CA GLN A 58 -11.66 -0.29 -7.07
C GLN A 58 -10.59 -0.04 -8.15
N TYR A 59 -10.71 -0.73 -9.29
CA TYR A 59 -9.84 -0.47 -10.43
C TYR A 59 -9.87 0.99 -10.87
N LEU A 60 -11.04 1.60 -10.99
CA LEU A 60 -11.17 3.00 -11.41
C LEU A 60 -10.66 3.97 -10.33
N ILE A 61 -10.89 3.68 -9.06
CA ILE A 61 -10.37 4.46 -7.92
C ILE A 61 -8.83 4.48 -7.93
N PHE A 62 -8.19 3.37 -8.31
CA PHE A 62 -6.72 3.29 -8.39
C PHE A 62 -6.18 3.89 -9.69
N LEU A 63 -6.83 3.62 -10.81
CA LEU A 63 -6.41 4.10 -12.12
C LEU A 63 -6.48 5.64 -12.23
N PHE A 64 -7.52 6.25 -11.67
CA PHE A 64 -7.75 7.67 -11.80
C PHE A 64 -6.59 8.52 -11.24
N PRO A 65 -6.20 8.43 -9.94
CA PRO A 65 -5.10 9.24 -9.41
C PRO A 65 -3.75 8.87 -10.03
N PHE A 66 -3.55 7.61 -10.42
CA PHE A 66 -2.35 7.16 -11.11
C PHE A 66 -2.21 7.84 -12.48
N THR A 67 -3.30 7.89 -13.25
CA THR A 67 -3.35 8.55 -14.57
C THR A 67 -3.18 10.06 -14.45
N VAL A 68 -3.88 10.70 -13.51
CA VAL A 68 -3.74 12.16 -13.28
C VAL A 68 -2.31 12.51 -12.88
N GLY A 69 -1.67 11.68 -12.05
CA GLY A 69 -0.27 11.85 -11.70
C GLY A 69 0.66 11.90 -12.92
N TYR A 70 0.47 10.99 -13.89
CA TYR A 70 1.24 11.00 -15.14
C TYR A 70 0.87 12.15 -16.08
N LEU A 71 -0.40 12.55 -16.14
CA LEU A 71 -0.82 13.73 -16.92
C LEU A 71 -0.15 15.00 -16.40
N LEU A 72 -0.14 15.21 -15.09
CA LEU A 72 0.56 16.33 -14.46
C LEU A 72 2.07 16.24 -14.70
N TYR A 73 2.66 15.04 -14.56
CA TYR A 73 4.08 14.86 -14.89
C TYR A 73 4.37 15.29 -16.33
N SER A 74 3.63 14.77 -17.30
CA SER A 74 3.84 15.08 -18.72
C SER A 74 3.68 16.58 -19.01
N SER A 75 2.74 17.26 -18.35
CA SER A 75 2.51 18.68 -18.51
C SER A 75 3.68 19.53 -17.97
N PHE A 76 4.22 19.17 -16.80
CA PHE A 76 5.31 19.95 -16.20
C PHE A 76 6.69 19.64 -16.81
N TYR A 77 6.93 18.41 -17.23
CA TYR A 77 8.22 17.98 -17.78
C TYR A 77 8.26 17.98 -19.32
N ASN A 78 7.12 18.31 -19.95
CA ASN A 78 6.93 18.29 -21.40
C ASN A 78 7.26 16.93 -22.03
N ASP A 79 6.95 15.85 -21.30
CA ASP A 79 7.21 14.47 -21.71
C ASP A 79 5.92 13.77 -22.16
N TRP A 80 5.33 14.29 -23.22
CA TRP A 80 4.14 13.71 -23.84
C TRP A 80 4.47 12.46 -24.69
N GLY A 81 5.76 12.23 -24.95
CA GLY A 81 6.24 11.04 -25.65
C GLY A 81 5.91 9.73 -24.93
N LEU A 82 5.70 9.76 -23.60
CA LEU A 82 5.24 8.61 -22.83
C LEU A 82 3.93 8.03 -23.38
N TRP A 83 2.98 8.90 -23.70
CA TRP A 83 1.62 8.54 -24.14
C TRP A 83 1.57 7.88 -25.53
N HIS A 84 2.65 7.92 -26.28
CA HIS A 84 2.79 7.22 -27.55
C HIS A 84 3.44 5.83 -27.43
N LYS A 85 3.89 5.45 -26.21
CA LYS A 85 4.54 4.16 -25.97
C LYS A 85 3.51 3.09 -25.58
N PRO A 86 3.35 1.99 -26.33
CA PRO A 86 2.41 0.90 -25.98
C PRO A 86 2.70 0.32 -24.59
N LEU A 87 3.98 0.21 -24.20
CA LEU A 87 4.40 -0.28 -22.90
C LEU A 87 3.87 0.62 -21.76
N PHE A 88 3.85 1.95 -21.96
CA PHE A 88 3.30 2.88 -20.97
C PHE A 88 1.82 2.59 -20.69
N TRP A 89 1.01 2.47 -21.75
CA TRP A 89 -0.41 2.14 -21.64
C TRP A 89 -0.64 0.79 -20.97
N PHE A 90 0.15 -0.22 -21.39
CA PHE A 90 0.07 -1.53 -20.75
C PHE A 90 0.31 -1.43 -19.24
N LEU A 91 1.41 -0.79 -18.81
CA LEU A 91 1.76 -0.68 -17.39
C LEU A 91 0.78 0.20 -16.62
N LEU A 92 0.30 1.30 -17.21
CA LEU A 92 -0.68 2.20 -16.61
C LEU A 92 -2.00 1.49 -16.29
N LEU A 93 -2.46 0.61 -17.18
CA LEU A 93 -3.70 -0.14 -17.01
C LEU A 93 -3.50 -1.42 -16.19
N PHE A 94 -2.38 -2.11 -16.40
CA PHE A 94 -2.08 -3.39 -15.75
C PHE A 94 -1.88 -3.27 -14.24
N ALA A 95 -1.16 -2.25 -13.77
CA ALA A 95 -0.85 -2.13 -12.35
C ALA A 95 -2.09 -1.92 -11.46
N PRO A 96 -3.01 -0.96 -11.75
CA PRO A 96 -4.26 -0.86 -11.02
C PRO A 96 -5.14 -2.10 -11.13
N LEU A 97 -5.15 -2.78 -12.29
CA LEU A 97 -5.89 -4.02 -12.50
C LEU A 97 -5.41 -5.12 -11.54
N VAL A 98 -4.10 -5.37 -11.52
CA VAL A 98 -3.51 -6.39 -10.62
C VAL A 98 -3.88 -6.12 -9.17
N PHE A 99 -3.82 -4.86 -8.73
CA PHE A 99 -4.13 -4.53 -7.35
C PHE A 99 -5.62 -4.61 -7.03
N SER A 100 -6.50 -4.25 -7.96
CA SER A 100 -7.97 -4.35 -7.78
C SER A 100 -8.48 -5.79 -7.72
N LEU A 101 -7.74 -6.74 -8.32
CA LEU A 101 -8.09 -8.18 -8.21
C LEU A 101 -8.09 -8.69 -6.76
N ARG A 102 -7.50 -7.97 -5.81
CA ARG A 102 -7.61 -8.28 -4.37
C ARG A 102 -9.07 -8.24 -3.88
N SER A 103 -9.86 -7.29 -4.37
CA SER A 103 -11.30 -7.19 -4.06
C SER A 103 -12.08 -8.38 -4.64
N PHE A 104 -11.73 -8.80 -5.86
CA PHE A 104 -12.34 -9.97 -6.49
C PHE A 104 -12.10 -11.26 -5.68
N ILE A 105 -10.95 -11.39 -5.05
CA ILE A 105 -10.65 -12.54 -4.19
C ILE A 105 -11.49 -12.57 -2.92
N ASN A 106 -11.91 -11.42 -2.40
CA ASN A 106 -12.83 -11.39 -1.27
C ASN A 106 -14.18 -12.03 -1.64
N TYR A 107 -14.68 -11.78 -2.86
CA TYR A 107 -15.88 -12.46 -3.38
C TYR A 107 -15.71 -14.00 -3.36
N PHE A 108 -14.64 -14.54 -3.95
CA PHE A 108 -14.38 -15.97 -3.93
C PHE A 108 -14.15 -16.53 -2.53
N SER A 109 -13.49 -15.78 -1.68
CA SER A 109 -13.23 -16.20 -0.30
C SER A 109 -14.52 -16.35 0.49
N ASN A 110 -15.51 -15.48 0.28
CA ASN A 110 -16.81 -15.57 0.94
C ASN A 110 -17.60 -16.77 0.46
N GLU A 111 -17.59 -17.06 -0.85
CA GLU A 111 -18.21 -18.28 -1.40
C GLU A 111 -17.59 -19.54 -0.79
N ILE A 112 -16.27 -19.62 -0.72
CA ILE A 112 -15.57 -20.76 -0.10
C ILE A 112 -15.90 -20.84 1.39
N TYR A 113 -15.94 -19.70 2.11
CA TYR A 113 -16.28 -19.68 3.53
C TYR A 113 -17.69 -20.22 3.80
N SER A 114 -18.64 -19.94 2.93
CA SER A 114 -20.01 -20.45 3.06
C SER A 114 -20.10 -22.00 3.00
N LEU A 115 -19.10 -22.64 2.42
CA LEU A 115 -18.98 -24.10 2.31
C LEU A 115 -18.23 -24.75 3.49
N LEU A 116 -17.58 -23.95 4.35
CA LEU A 116 -16.84 -24.44 5.51
C LEU A 116 -17.76 -24.65 6.71
N PRO A 117 -17.41 -25.58 7.64
CA PRO A 117 -18.12 -25.72 8.90
C PRO A 117 -18.16 -24.38 9.65
N THR A 118 -19.32 -23.98 10.13
CA THR A 118 -19.48 -22.74 10.88
C THR A 118 -18.74 -22.79 12.22
N GLY A 119 -18.08 -21.69 12.60
CA GLY A 119 -17.44 -21.55 13.88
C GLY A 119 -16.21 -20.63 13.89
N ARG A 120 -15.75 -20.26 15.08
CA ARG A 120 -14.60 -19.36 15.30
C ARG A 120 -13.33 -19.81 14.58
N THR A 121 -13.04 -21.11 14.62
CA THR A 121 -11.85 -21.69 14.00
C THR A 121 -11.93 -21.61 12.48
N ALA A 122 -13.09 -21.90 11.89
CA ALA A 122 -13.28 -21.79 10.43
C ALA A 122 -13.11 -20.36 9.95
N PHE A 123 -13.71 -19.40 10.67
CA PHE A 123 -13.58 -17.97 10.36
C PHE A 123 -12.13 -17.51 10.44
N PHE A 124 -11.38 -17.93 11.47
CA PHE A 124 -9.97 -17.63 11.59
C PHE A 124 -9.15 -18.13 10.39
N TYR A 125 -9.31 -19.43 10.02
CA TYR A 125 -8.60 -20.00 8.87
C TYR A 125 -8.98 -19.31 7.57
N TYR A 126 -10.26 -18.98 7.38
CA TYR A 126 -10.72 -18.19 6.26
C TYR A 126 -9.96 -16.86 6.16
N ARG A 127 -9.87 -16.09 7.24
CA ARG A 127 -9.18 -14.80 7.26
C ARG A 127 -7.69 -14.91 6.93
N CYS A 128 -7.00 -15.88 7.50
CA CYS A 128 -5.59 -16.12 7.18
C CYS A 128 -5.40 -16.53 5.72
N THR A 129 -6.25 -17.44 5.21
CA THR A 129 -6.21 -17.87 3.81
C THR A 129 -6.49 -16.72 2.85
N ALA A 130 -7.47 -15.88 3.16
CA ALA A 130 -7.81 -14.71 2.35
C ALA A 130 -6.63 -13.75 2.19
N VAL A 131 -5.82 -13.54 3.24
CA VAL A 131 -4.57 -12.74 3.13
C VAL A 131 -3.62 -13.38 2.12
N VAL A 132 -3.32 -14.66 2.28
CA VAL A 132 -2.37 -15.37 1.39
C VAL A 132 -2.84 -15.33 -0.08
N VAL A 133 -4.11 -15.58 -0.32
CA VAL A 133 -4.65 -15.59 -1.69
C VAL A 133 -4.59 -14.20 -2.32
N ARG A 134 -4.92 -13.14 -1.57
CA ARG A 134 -4.78 -11.75 -2.02
C ARG A 134 -3.34 -11.40 -2.40
N ASP A 135 -2.36 -11.90 -1.65
CA ASP A 135 -0.95 -11.68 -1.93
C ASP A 135 -0.50 -12.43 -3.19
N LEU A 136 -0.94 -13.67 -3.36
CA LEU A 136 -0.64 -14.45 -4.58
C LEU A 136 -1.20 -13.79 -5.84
N VAL A 137 -2.36 -13.17 -5.76
CA VAL A 137 -2.97 -12.44 -6.88
C VAL A 137 -2.12 -11.25 -7.34
N ILE A 138 -1.36 -10.63 -6.44
CA ILE A 138 -0.37 -9.60 -6.81
C ILE A 138 0.90 -10.22 -7.37
N VAL A 139 1.45 -11.19 -6.63
CA VAL A 139 2.78 -11.73 -6.91
C VAL A 139 2.82 -12.49 -8.24
N ILE A 140 1.81 -13.31 -8.52
CA ILE A 140 1.81 -14.17 -9.71
C ILE A 140 1.87 -13.35 -11.03
N PRO A 141 0.99 -12.37 -11.29
CA PRO A 141 1.07 -11.56 -12.52
C PRO A 141 2.35 -10.74 -12.61
N VAL A 142 2.81 -10.17 -11.49
CA VAL A 142 4.05 -9.38 -11.44
C VAL A 142 5.28 -10.26 -11.64
N PHE A 143 5.27 -11.51 -11.11
CA PHE A 143 6.33 -12.49 -11.36
C PHE A 143 6.41 -12.86 -12.85
N PHE A 144 5.27 -13.16 -13.49
CA PHE A 144 5.26 -13.47 -14.91
C PHE A 144 5.73 -12.28 -15.77
N TYR A 145 5.31 -11.06 -15.43
CA TYR A 145 5.80 -9.86 -16.10
C TYR A 145 7.34 -9.74 -15.95
N TRP A 146 7.86 -9.88 -14.72
CA TRP A 146 9.30 -9.87 -14.46
C TRP A 146 10.02 -10.96 -15.26
N TRP A 147 9.52 -12.17 -15.24
CA TRP A 147 10.16 -13.30 -15.92
C TRP A 147 10.26 -13.08 -17.42
N ILE A 148 9.22 -12.56 -18.06
CA ILE A 148 9.18 -12.33 -19.50
C ILE A 148 10.01 -11.10 -19.87
N MET A 149 9.87 -9.99 -19.15
CA MET A 149 10.37 -8.69 -19.57
C MET A 149 11.70 -8.29 -18.88
N ASP A 150 11.92 -8.70 -17.63
CA ASP A 150 12.95 -8.09 -16.78
C ASP A 150 13.94 -9.04 -16.12
N LYS A 151 13.76 -10.37 -16.19
CA LYS A 151 14.62 -11.34 -15.48
C LYS A 151 16.12 -11.20 -15.78
N ASN A 152 16.47 -10.83 -17.01
CA ASN A 152 17.86 -10.67 -17.44
C ASN A 152 18.39 -9.25 -17.23
N LYS A 153 17.57 -8.34 -16.69
CA LYS A 153 17.88 -6.92 -16.57
C LYS A 153 17.99 -6.45 -15.13
N MET A 154 17.28 -7.10 -14.22
CA MET A 154 17.29 -6.74 -12.81
C MET A 154 16.88 -7.94 -11.91
N PRO A 155 17.37 -7.99 -10.65
CA PRO A 155 16.86 -8.92 -9.64
C PRO A 155 15.34 -8.76 -9.48
N PHE A 156 14.70 -9.78 -8.90
CA PHE A 156 13.25 -9.77 -8.69
C PHE A 156 12.79 -8.54 -7.89
N TYR A 157 12.63 -7.44 -8.63
CA TYR A 157 12.13 -6.13 -8.19
C TYR A 157 12.54 -5.71 -6.78
N GLY A 158 13.87 -5.68 -6.53
CA GLY A 158 14.41 -5.18 -5.28
C GLY A 158 14.34 -6.12 -4.08
N PHE A 159 13.98 -7.40 -4.27
CA PHE A 159 14.17 -8.44 -3.26
C PHE A 159 15.66 -8.75 -3.11
N THR A 160 16.40 -7.82 -2.54
CA THR A 160 17.84 -7.94 -2.32
C THR A 160 18.25 -7.18 -1.05
N LEU A 161 19.21 -7.76 -0.33
CA LEU A 161 19.88 -7.11 0.81
C LEU A 161 21.25 -6.54 0.42
N LYS A 162 21.60 -6.58 -0.86
CA LYS A 162 22.86 -6.02 -1.35
C LYS A 162 22.85 -4.50 -1.18
N ASN A 163 23.93 -3.94 -0.60
CA ASN A 163 24.07 -2.51 -0.32
C ASN A 163 23.03 -1.93 0.65
N TYR A 164 22.43 -2.78 1.47
CA TYR A 164 21.37 -2.42 2.39
C TYR A 164 21.94 -2.09 3.77
N ASP A 165 21.52 -0.96 4.34
CA ASP A 165 21.82 -0.53 5.71
C ASP A 165 20.50 -0.41 6.49
N THR A 166 20.32 -1.23 7.50
CA THR A 166 19.10 -1.30 8.32
C THR A 166 18.93 -0.08 9.25
N LYS A 167 20.06 0.47 9.76
CA LYS A 167 20.03 1.52 10.79
C LYS A 167 19.14 2.73 10.46
N PRO A 168 19.22 3.32 9.25
CA PRO A 168 18.38 4.45 8.90
C PRO A 168 16.87 4.15 8.98
N TYR A 169 16.44 2.96 8.61
CA TYR A 169 15.04 2.55 8.62
C TYR A 169 14.54 2.29 10.04
N LEU A 170 15.38 1.73 10.93
CA LEU A 170 15.05 1.62 12.35
C LEU A 170 14.90 3.00 13.02
N VAL A 171 15.72 3.98 12.62
CA VAL A 171 15.54 5.37 13.11
C VAL A 171 14.22 5.96 12.60
N MET A 172 13.86 5.73 11.32
CA MET A 172 12.56 6.17 10.80
C MET A 172 11.41 5.52 11.57
N LEU A 173 11.49 4.22 11.85
CA LEU A 173 10.51 3.52 12.67
C LEU A 173 10.45 4.11 14.08
N GLY A 174 11.59 4.40 14.71
CA GLY A 174 11.66 5.06 16.02
C GLY A 174 10.97 6.43 16.05
N ILE A 175 11.09 7.21 14.98
CA ILE A 175 10.38 8.50 14.83
C ILE A 175 8.87 8.29 14.71
N MET A 176 8.42 7.19 14.11
CA MET A 176 6.99 6.89 13.99
C MET A 176 6.34 6.49 15.31
N ILE A 177 7.09 6.00 16.32
CA ILE A 177 6.53 5.60 17.62
C ILE A 177 5.70 6.72 18.26
N PRO A 178 6.23 7.91 18.56
CA PRO A 178 5.43 8.97 19.18
C PRO A 178 4.27 9.43 18.29
N ILE A 179 4.41 9.40 16.98
CA ILE A 179 3.35 9.79 16.03
C ILE A 179 2.18 8.82 16.11
N VAL A 180 2.46 7.50 16.08
CA VAL A 180 1.42 6.46 16.15
C VAL A 180 0.77 6.44 17.54
N VAL A 181 1.55 6.61 18.61
CA VAL A 181 1.00 6.73 19.97
C VAL A 181 0.03 7.91 20.07
N LEU A 182 0.38 9.09 19.51
CA LEU A 182 -0.53 10.22 19.49
C LEU A 182 -1.77 9.97 18.62
N ALA A 183 -1.61 9.31 17.47
CA ALA A 183 -2.73 8.94 16.60
C ALA A 183 -3.67 7.93 17.25
N SER A 184 -3.17 7.05 18.12
CA SER A 184 -3.98 6.02 18.79
C SER A 184 -5.02 6.58 19.78
N TYR A 185 -4.97 7.85 20.14
CA TYR A 185 -6.02 8.53 20.90
C TYR A 185 -7.19 9.03 20.05
N GLN A 186 -7.12 8.91 18.72
CA GLN A 186 -8.20 9.32 17.82
C GLN A 186 -9.28 8.22 17.74
N GLY A 187 -10.55 8.64 17.74
CA GLY A 187 -11.67 7.69 17.70
C GLY A 187 -11.74 6.86 16.40
N ASP A 188 -11.40 7.44 15.25
CA ASP A 188 -11.32 6.76 13.95
C ASP A 188 -10.21 5.69 13.94
N PHE A 189 -9.09 5.96 14.62
CA PHE A 189 -8.01 4.99 14.79
C PHE A 189 -8.47 3.77 15.59
N LEU A 190 -9.09 3.99 16.77
CA LEU A 190 -9.56 2.90 17.65
C LEU A 190 -10.74 2.11 17.07
N HIS A 191 -11.49 2.72 16.14
CA HIS A 191 -12.50 2.01 15.36
C HIS A 191 -11.87 1.05 14.34
N GLN A 192 -10.71 1.43 13.76
CA GLN A 192 -10.03 0.66 12.74
C GLN A 192 -9.12 -0.44 13.30
N TYR A 193 -8.51 -0.21 14.45
CA TYR A 193 -7.50 -1.06 15.09
C TYR A 193 -7.88 -1.49 16.51
N PRO A 194 -7.38 -2.63 17.02
CA PRO A 194 -6.63 -3.64 16.30
C PRO A 194 -7.54 -4.45 15.35
N LYS A 195 -7.06 -4.74 14.16
CA LYS A 195 -7.83 -5.44 13.13
C LYS A 195 -8.22 -6.85 13.53
N GLY A 196 -7.32 -7.56 14.22
CA GLY A 196 -7.55 -8.92 14.65
C GLY A 196 -8.73 -9.07 15.62
N PHE A 197 -8.96 -8.11 16.54
CA PHE A 197 -10.08 -8.13 17.48
C PHE A 197 -11.33 -7.37 17.00
N ASN A 198 -11.20 -6.53 15.99
CA ASN A 198 -12.36 -5.94 15.30
C ASN A 198 -13.04 -6.96 14.37
N LEU A 199 -12.46 -8.17 14.26
CA LEU A 199 -13.05 -9.30 13.56
C LEU A 199 -13.84 -10.14 14.56
N ASP A 200 -15.15 -9.98 14.59
CA ASP A 200 -16.03 -10.92 15.27
C ASP A 200 -15.75 -12.37 14.75
N PRO A 201 -15.59 -13.38 15.57
CA PRO A 201 -15.97 -13.45 17.00
C PRO A 201 -14.80 -13.57 18.00
N LEU A 202 -13.62 -12.99 17.74
CA LEU A 202 -12.48 -13.07 18.65
C LEU A 202 -12.68 -12.13 19.87
N SER A 203 -12.35 -12.62 21.07
CA SER A 203 -12.40 -11.85 22.31
C SER A 203 -11.05 -11.83 23.01
N ILE A 204 -10.64 -10.65 23.45
CA ILE A 204 -9.39 -10.45 24.19
C ILE A 204 -9.34 -11.20 25.51
N ASP A 205 -10.51 -11.41 26.13
CA ASP A 205 -10.64 -12.08 27.44
C ASP A 205 -10.49 -13.61 27.34
N ASN A 206 -10.50 -14.16 26.13
CA ASN A 206 -10.36 -15.60 25.91
C ASN A 206 -8.93 -15.97 25.48
N PRO A 207 -8.18 -16.73 26.29
CA PRO A 207 -6.80 -17.13 25.96
C PRO A 207 -6.65 -17.87 24.62
N LYS A 208 -7.68 -18.61 24.17
CA LYS A 208 -7.66 -19.28 22.87
C LYS A 208 -7.74 -18.25 21.73
N ASP A 209 -8.55 -17.21 21.89
CA ASP A 209 -8.70 -16.15 20.91
C ASP A 209 -7.45 -15.27 20.83
N GLN A 210 -6.75 -15.05 21.95
CA GLN A 210 -5.44 -14.37 21.96
C GLN A 210 -4.41 -15.09 21.07
N LYS A 211 -4.35 -16.43 21.13
CA LYS A 211 -3.48 -17.19 20.24
C LYS A 211 -3.82 -16.99 18.75
N TYR A 212 -5.10 -16.99 18.40
CA TYR A 212 -5.56 -16.75 17.05
C TYR A 212 -5.26 -15.32 16.59
N PHE A 213 -5.38 -14.33 17.48
CA PHE A 213 -4.99 -12.97 17.23
C PHE A 213 -3.51 -12.86 16.81
N PHE A 214 -2.59 -13.40 17.61
CA PHE A 214 -1.15 -13.35 17.27
C PHE A 214 -0.82 -14.07 15.96
N ILE A 215 -1.46 -15.19 15.66
CA ILE A 215 -1.26 -15.88 14.38
C ILE A 215 -1.80 -15.00 13.23
N TYR A 216 -2.98 -14.39 13.40
CA TYR A 216 -3.53 -13.49 12.40
C TYR A 216 -2.60 -12.28 12.14
N GLU A 217 -2.00 -11.72 13.19
CA GLU A 217 -1.04 -10.60 13.07
C GLU A 217 0.20 -10.97 12.24
N LEU A 218 0.64 -12.22 12.28
CA LEU A 218 1.71 -12.69 11.40
C LEU A 218 1.27 -12.68 9.93
N PHE A 219 0.08 -13.20 9.63
CA PHE A 219 -0.47 -13.16 8.26
C PHE A 219 -0.72 -11.71 7.80
N TYR A 220 -1.30 -10.89 8.66
CA TYR A 220 -1.48 -9.47 8.39
C TYR A 220 -0.15 -8.74 8.12
N GLY A 221 0.89 -9.08 8.89
CA GLY A 221 2.24 -8.58 8.63
C GLY A 221 2.80 -9.01 7.28
N PHE A 222 2.53 -10.25 6.85
CA PHE A 222 2.95 -10.74 5.53
C PHE A 222 2.39 -9.91 4.38
N ASP A 223 1.14 -9.45 4.46
CA ASP A 223 0.51 -8.59 3.44
C ASP A 223 1.36 -7.34 3.12
N PHE A 224 2.00 -6.73 4.14
CA PHE A 224 2.85 -5.55 3.93
C PHE A 224 4.11 -5.84 3.12
N ILE A 225 4.64 -7.06 3.17
CA ILE A 225 5.78 -7.47 2.32
C ILE A 225 5.37 -7.38 0.85
N PHE A 226 4.19 -7.87 0.52
CA PHE A 226 3.70 -7.90 -0.87
C PHE A 226 3.21 -6.54 -1.34
N ILE A 227 2.64 -5.72 -0.45
CA ILE A 227 2.33 -4.32 -0.72
C ILE A 227 3.62 -3.54 -1.06
N GLU A 228 4.68 -3.69 -0.26
CA GLU A 228 5.97 -3.05 -0.54
C GLU A 228 6.60 -3.57 -1.84
N TYR A 229 6.52 -4.88 -2.07
CA TYR A 229 6.97 -5.48 -3.31
C TYR A 229 6.24 -4.90 -4.53
N PHE A 230 4.92 -4.71 -4.44
CA PHE A 230 4.13 -4.14 -5.53
C PHE A 230 4.46 -2.66 -5.76
N PHE A 231 4.39 -1.84 -4.71
CA PHE A 231 4.55 -0.39 -4.87
C PHE A 231 6.01 0.04 -5.06
N ARG A 232 6.95 -0.46 -4.24
CA ARG A 232 8.37 -0.05 -4.32
C ARG A 232 9.17 -0.95 -5.26
N GLY A 233 8.80 -2.22 -5.34
CA GLY A 233 9.42 -3.14 -6.29
C GLY A 233 8.91 -2.93 -7.71
N PHE A 234 7.69 -3.33 -7.98
CA PHE A 234 7.15 -3.28 -9.34
C PHE A 234 6.88 -1.86 -9.83
N LEU A 235 6.01 -1.08 -9.14
CA LEU A 235 5.63 0.26 -9.61
C LEU A 235 6.77 1.27 -9.62
N LEU A 236 7.79 1.11 -8.80
CA LEU A 236 8.95 2.00 -8.84
C LEU A 236 10.11 1.39 -9.61
N LEU A 237 10.69 0.28 -9.16
CA LEU A 237 11.95 -0.20 -9.76
C LEU A 237 11.77 -0.65 -11.21
N ALA A 238 10.63 -1.28 -11.58
CA ALA A 238 10.38 -1.61 -12.98
C ALA A 238 10.06 -0.37 -13.81
N PHE A 239 9.20 0.53 -13.31
CA PHE A 239 8.79 1.73 -14.04
C PHE A 239 9.93 2.75 -14.15
N PHE A 240 10.79 2.87 -13.12
CA PHE A 240 11.92 3.78 -13.13
C PHE A 240 12.84 3.58 -14.32
N ARG A 241 13.02 2.34 -14.78
CA ARG A 241 13.83 2.02 -15.96
C ARG A 241 13.27 2.61 -17.25
N HIS A 242 11.97 2.84 -17.30
CA HIS A 242 11.26 3.32 -18.49
C HIS A 242 10.91 4.80 -18.42
N PHE A 243 10.67 5.31 -17.21
CA PHE A 243 10.08 6.63 -16.96
C PHE A 243 10.90 7.48 -15.98
N GLY A 244 12.05 6.98 -15.52
CA GLY A 244 12.88 7.70 -14.54
C GLY A 244 12.09 8.11 -13.30
N TRP A 245 12.41 9.25 -12.73
CA TRP A 245 11.75 9.81 -11.57
C TRP A 245 10.27 10.17 -11.79
N GLY A 246 9.82 10.20 -13.04
CA GLY A 246 8.42 10.43 -13.38
C GLY A 246 7.44 9.41 -12.82
N CYS A 247 7.91 8.22 -12.41
CA CYS A 247 7.04 7.20 -11.81
C CYS A 247 6.74 7.42 -10.32
N LEU A 248 7.52 8.25 -9.60
CA LEU A 248 7.46 8.34 -8.14
C LEU A 248 6.15 8.94 -7.62
N LEU A 249 5.82 10.17 -8.04
CA LEU A 249 4.60 10.83 -7.54
C LEU A 249 3.30 10.22 -8.08
N PRO A 250 3.19 9.77 -9.34
CA PRO A 250 2.04 8.98 -9.77
C PRO A 250 1.82 7.73 -8.91
N MET A 251 2.89 6.96 -8.61
CA MET A 251 2.81 5.84 -7.67
C MET A 251 2.30 6.29 -6.29
N ALA A 252 2.80 7.41 -5.76
CA ALA A 252 2.34 7.92 -4.47
C ALA A 252 0.85 8.31 -4.49
N CYS A 253 0.34 8.87 -5.60
CA CYS A 253 -1.09 9.15 -5.78
C CYS A 253 -1.93 7.86 -5.76
N PHE A 254 -1.48 6.82 -6.46
CA PHE A 254 -2.12 5.51 -6.40
C PHE A 254 -2.05 4.93 -4.98
N TYR A 255 -0.90 5.04 -4.32
CA TYR A 255 -0.70 4.51 -2.97
C TYR A 255 -1.63 5.15 -1.92
N VAL A 256 -1.96 6.43 -2.06
CA VAL A 256 -2.96 7.09 -1.21
C VAL A 256 -4.35 6.47 -1.38
N SER A 257 -4.76 6.15 -2.62
CA SER A 257 -6.10 5.63 -2.87
C SER A 257 -6.35 4.24 -2.24
N ILE A 258 -5.32 3.43 -2.04
CA ILE A 258 -5.46 2.16 -1.29
C ILE A 258 -5.61 2.35 0.23
N HIS A 259 -5.45 3.57 0.72
CA HIS A 259 -5.69 3.93 2.13
C HIS A 259 -7.07 4.57 2.36
N PHE A 260 -7.90 4.69 1.34
CA PHE A 260 -9.27 5.14 1.53
C PHE A 260 -10.05 4.20 2.44
N GLY A 261 -10.96 4.78 3.25
CA GLY A 261 -11.65 4.04 4.31
C GLY A 261 -10.84 3.82 5.61
N LYS A 262 -9.56 4.22 5.65
CA LYS A 262 -8.72 4.20 6.85
C LYS A 262 -8.76 5.56 7.58
N PRO A 263 -8.17 5.70 8.80
CA PRO A 263 -8.07 6.99 9.47
C PRO A 263 -7.48 8.08 8.56
N LEU A 264 -8.06 9.29 8.60
CA LEU A 264 -7.63 10.38 7.71
C LEU A 264 -6.13 10.69 7.81
N GLY A 265 -5.59 10.67 9.04
CA GLY A 265 -4.17 10.88 9.27
C GLY A 265 -3.29 9.82 8.59
N GLU A 266 -3.73 8.56 8.58
CA GLU A 266 -3.04 7.46 7.88
C GLU A 266 -3.05 7.68 6.37
N THR A 267 -4.19 8.06 5.81
CA THR A 267 -4.33 8.34 4.37
C THR A 267 -3.46 9.51 3.93
N ILE A 268 -3.44 10.62 4.68
CA ILE A 268 -2.58 11.76 4.36
C ILE A 268 -1.09 11.39 4.49
N SER A 269 -0.73 10.70 5.58
CA SER A 269 0.67 10.32 5.82
C SER A 269 1.19 9.30 4.80
N SER A 270 0.31 8.50 4.19
CA SER A 270 0.68 7.53 3.16
C SER A 270 1.31 8.17 1.92
N PHE A 271 0.89 9.39 1.54
CA PHE A 271 1.53 10.13 0.44
C PHE A 271 3.01 10.42 0.74
N PHE A 272 3.28 10.97 1.92
CA PHE A 272 4.64 11.34 2.32
C PHE A 272 5.50 10.11 2.58
N GLY A 273 4.97 9.14 3.33
CA GLY A 273 5.64 7.86 3.58
C GLY A 273 5.92 7.09 2.28
N GLY A 274 4.92 7.05 1.39
CA GLY A 274 5.03 6.46 0.06
C GLY A 274 6.14 7.07 -0.77
N THR A 275 6.20 8.41 -0.80
CA THR A 275 7.23 9.17 -1.52
C THR A 275 8.63 8.96 -0.91
N ILE A 276 8.77 9.06 0.41
CA ILE A 276 10.08 8.90 1.09
C ILE A 276 10.63 7.49 0.88
N LEU A 277 9.83 6.46 1.18
CA LEU A 277 10.24 5.07 0.98
C LEU A 277 10.50 4.75 -0.49
N GLY A 278 9.74 5.39 -1.40
CA GLY A 278 9.94 5.27 -2.84
C GLY A 278 11.29 5.84 -3.30
N ILE A 279 11.68 7.04 -2.83
CA ILE A 279 13.01 7.62 -3.12
C ILE A 279 14.11 6.69 -2.63
N LEU A 280 13.95 6.14 -1.42
CA LEU A 280 14.94 5.23 -0.84
C LEU A 280 15.02 3.92 -1.61
N ALA A 281 13.90 3.34 -2.03
CA ALA A 281 13.86 2.13 -2.84
C ALA A 281 14.58 2.33 -4.18
N ILE A 282 14.33 3.44 -4.88
CA ILE A 282 15.03 3.77 -6.13
C ILE A 282 16.54 3.91 -5.90
N ARG A 283 16.97 4.60 -4.83
CA ARG A 283 18.39 4.83 -4.54
C ARG A 283 19.16 3.60 -4.07
N THR A 284 18.48 2.66 -3.39
CA THR A 284 19.11 1.45 -2.87
C THR A 284 18.95 0.24 -3.79
N GLY A 285 17.97 0.29 -4.70
CA GLY A 285 17.55 -0.86 -5.49
C GLY A 285 16.92 -1.98 -4.64
N SER A 286 16.45 -1.68 -3.41
CA SER A 286 15.92 -2.66 -2.46
C SER A 286 14.60 -2.21 -1.84
N VAL A 287 13.68 -3.15 -1.68
CA VAL A 287 12.40 -2.96 -0.97
C VAL A 287 12.50 -3.27 0.52
N ALA A 288 13.61 -3.86 0.98
CA ALA A 288 13.76 -4.32 2.37
C ALA A 288 13.55 -3.21 3.40
N GLY A 289 14.00 -1.99 3.11
CA GLY A 289 13.80 -0.84 4.00
C GLY A 289 12.35 -0.42 4.12
N GLY A 290 11.63 -0.42 3.01
CA GLY A 290 10.20 -0.19 2.99
C GLY A 290 9.45 -1.22 3.83
N ILE A 291 9.78 -2.51 3.66
CA ILE A 291 9.18 -3.62 4.42
C ILE A 291 9.39 -3.40 5.93
N ILE A 292 10.60 -3.09 6.39
CA ILE A 292 10.87 -2.89 7.82
C ILE A 292 10.05 -1.73 8.39
N VAL A 293 10.02 -0.59 7.70
CA VAL A 293 9.30 0.59 8.22
C VAL A 293 7.80 0.36 8.17
N HIS A 294 7.27 -0.11 7.05
CA HIS A 294 5.83 -0.27 6.87
C HIS A 294 5.25 -1.36 7.79
N LEU A 295 5.87 -2.54 7.81
CA LEU A 295 5.48 -3.62 8.72
C LEU A 295 5.61 -3.20 10.19
N GLY A 296 6.71 -2.54 10.54
CA GLY A 296 6.93 -2.05 11.91
C GLY A 296 5.89 -1.01 12.33
N VAL A 297 5.50 -0.08 11.44
CA VAL A 297 4.43 0.90 11.71
C VAL A 297 3.07 0.19 11.84
N ALA A 298 2.77 -0.77 10.96
CA ALA A 298 1.51 -1.51 11.03
C ALA A 298 1.35 -2.27 12.36
N TRP A 299 2.36 -3.02 12.77
CA TRP A 299 2.33 -3.69 14.07
C TRP A 299 2.32 -2.72 15.26
N LEU A 300 2.98 -1.57 15.14
CA LEU A 300 2.91 -0.53 16.17
C LEU A 300 1.48 0.02 16.32
N MET A 301 0.74 0.19 15.23
CA MET A 301 -0.67 0.61 15.24
C MET A 301 -1.56 -0.45 15.90
N GLU A 302 -1.41 -1.72 15.55
CA GLU A 302 -2.12 -2.84 16.16
C GLU A 302 -1.85 -2.90 17.66
N PHE A 303 -0.56 -2.83 18.06
CA PHE A 303 -0.15 -2.91 19.45
C PHE A 303 -0.64 -1.73 20.31
N THR A 304 -0.54 -0.49 19.77
CA THR A 304 -1.03 0.69 20.54
C THR A 304 -2.54 0.66 20.71
N ALA A 305 -3.30 0.24 19.68
CA ALA A 305 -4.73 0.06 19.79
C ALA A 305 -5.13 -1.07 20.76
N LEU A 306 -4.35 -2.16 20.77
CA LEU A 306 -4.52 -3.25 21.73
C LEU A 306 -4.34 -2.77 23.17
N LEU A 307 -3.32 -1.95 23.44
CA LEU A 307 -3.10 -1.38 24.78
C LEU A 307 -4.30 -0.55 25.26
N HIS A 308 -4.93 0.24 24.39
CA HIS A 308 -6.15 0.99 24.73
C HIS A 308 -7.38 0.11 25.04
N LYS A 309 -7.41 -1.14 24.57
CA LYS A 309 -8.50 -2.08 24.89
C LYS A 309 -8.26 -2.86 26.19
N ILE A 310 -7.01 -2.96 26.63
CA ILE A 310 -6.61 -3.72 27.85
C ILE A 310 -6.58 -2.79 29.06
N LEU A 311 -6.18 -1.53 28.90
CA LEU A 311 -6.09 -0.51 29.94
C LEU A 311 -7.42 0.20 30.17
#